data_ac829e8b1aa6ee2060f49cba3cfb0004
#
_entry.id   ac829e8b1aa6ee2060f49cba3cfb0004
#
_cell.length_a   1.000
_cell.length_b   1.000
_cell.length_c   1.000
_cell.angle_alpha   90.00
_cell.angle_beta   90.00
_cell.angle_gamma   90.00
#
_symmetry.space_group_name_H-M   'P 1'
#
loop_
_entity.id
_entity.type
_entity.pdbx_description
1 polymer ?
#
loop_
_entity_poly.entity_id
_entity_poly.type
_entity_poly.pdbx_seq_one_letter_code
_entity_poly.pdbx_strand_id
1 'polypeptide(L)'
;MTLDGTNTWVVMAPGSSSALVVDPGEDDAAHQQRVVDHVAALGARITQVVLTHGHHDHSEGAPRLARLTGAGVRAVGRGHDDLADGDVLDAGGVELRVVATPGHTSDSVSFALAADHALLTGDTVLGRGTTVVAHPDGELEAYLGSLERIAALTGGGAVTSILPGHGPTVPDASAMVDFYRVHRAERLDQVRAALADGADGADAVVERVYADVDRSVWPAARMSVLAQLAYLQGR
;
A
#
# COMPACT_ATOMS: atom_id res chain seq x y z
N MET A 1 -15.61 2.36 3.58
CA MET A 1 -14.52 3.25 4.08
C MET A 1 -13.64 2.44 5.01
N THR A 2 -12.38 2.29 4.65
CA THR A 2 -11.42 1.48 5.41
C THR A 2 -10.56 2.42 6.25
N LEU A 3 -10.34 2.11 7.53
CA LEU A 3 -9.62 2.96 8.50
C LEU A 3 -10.16 4.41 8.51
N ASP A 4 -9.28 5.39 8.36
CA ASP A 4 -9.62 6.83 8.32
C ASP A 4 -9.98 7.32 6.89
N GLY A 5 -10.10 6.42 5.91
CA GLY A 5 -10.25 6.68 4.49
C GLY A 5 -8.94 6.46 3.73
N THR A 6 -9.04 6.34 2.40
CA THR A 6 -7.89 6.14 1.51
C THR A 6 -7.36 7.48 1.01
N ASN A 7 -6.06 7.64 1.03
CA ASN A 7 -5.39 8.80 0.44
C ASN A 7 -5.34 8.66 -1.09
N THR A 8 -5.94 9.60 -1.79
CA THR A 8 -5.75 9.78 -3.24
C THR A 8 -4.63 10.79 -3.46
N TRP A 9 -3.56 10.40 -4.16
CA TRP A 9 -2.43 11.28 -4.43
C TRP A 9 -2.48 11.85 -5.83
N VAL A 10 -2.25 13.15 -5.96
CA VAL A 10 -2.08 13.84 -7.24
C VAL A 10 -0.61 14.19 -7.40
N VAL A 11 0.01 13.72 -8.47
CA VAL A 11 1.43 13.92 -8.75
C VAL A 11 1.58 14.71 -10.04
N MET A 12 2.31 15.84 -9.98
CA MET A 12 2.63 16.70 -11.13
C MET A 12 3.75 17.66 -10.78
N ALA A 13 4.52 18.10 -11.79
CA ALA A 13 5.45 19.21 -11.61
C ALA A 13 4.72 20.55 -11.44
N PRO A 14 5.28 21.52 -10.70
CA PRO A 14 4.73 22.87 -10.65
C PRO A 14 4.55 23.48 -12.03
N GLY A 15 3.35 23.96 -12.31
CA GLY A 15 3.02 24.60 -13.61
C GLY A 15 2.80 23.62 -14.78
N SER A 16 2.80 22.31 -14.53
CA SER A 16 2.44 21.31 -15.55
C SER A 16 0.97 21.44 -15.95
N SER A 17 0.68 21.14 -17.22
CA SER A 17 -0.72 21.02 -17.71
C SER A 17 -1.27 19.59 -17.62
N SER A 18 -0.50 18.64 -17.09
CA SER A 18 -0.91 17.25 -16.89
C SER A 18 -0.57 16.77 -15.50
N ALA A 19 -1.39 15.85 -14.97
CA ALA A 19 -1.21 15.23 -13.67
C ALA A 19 -1.49 13.72 -13.75
N LEU A 20 -0.87 12.96 -12.85
CA LEU A 20 -1.11 11.56 -12.59
C LEU A 20 -1.83 11.42 -11.23
N VAL A 21 -2.83 10.53 -11.15
CA VAL A 21 -3.53 10.22 -9.91
C VAL A 21 -3.18 8.81 -9.47
N VAL A 22 -2.80 8.65 -8.19
CA VAL A 22 -2.55 7.36 -7.55
C VAL A 22 -3.71 7.06 -6.61
N ASP A 23 -4.28 5.86 -6.73
CA ASP A 23 -5.37 5.33 -5.91
C ASP A 23 -6.57 6.28 -5.80
N PRO A 24 -7.47 6.28 -6.77
CA PRO A 24 -8.62 7.19 -6.77
C PRO A 24 -9.69 6.86 -5.71
N GLY A 25 -9.49 5.81 -4.91
CA GLY A 25 -10.40 5.45 -3.84
C GLY A 25 -11.61 4.61 -4.26
N GLU A 26 -12.63 4.57 -3.39
CA GLU A 26 -13.91 3.93 -3.65
C GLU A 26 -14.67 4.60 -4.82
N ASP A 27 -15.69 3.94 -5.39
CA ASP A 27 -16.54 4.53 -6.46
C ASP A 27 -17.50 5.61 -5.91
N ASP A 28 -16.96 6.67 -5.32
CA ASP A 28 -17.67 7.85 -4.83
C ASP A 28 -17.63 8.98 -5.86
N ALA A 29 -18.79 9.26 -6.47
CA ALA A 29 -18.91 10.29 -7.51
C ALA A 29 -18.49 11.68 -7.01
N ALA A 30 -18.76 12.03 -5.75
CA ALA A 30 -18.41 13.34 -5.20
C ALA A 30 -16.90 13.44 -4.96
N HIS A 31 -16.26 12.36 -4.51
CA HIS A 31 -14.80 12.31 -4.36
C HIS A 31 -14.12 12.43 -5.72
N GLN A 32 -14.53 11.64 -6.71
CA GLN A 32 -13.94 11.68 -8.05
C GLN A 32 -14.07 13.07 -8.69
N GLN A 33 -15.24 13.72 -8.52
CA GLN A 33 -15.41 15.08 -9.02
C GLN A 33 -14.49 16.10 -8.29
N ARG A 34 -14.32 15.98 -6.96
CA ARG A 34 -13.38 16.83 -6.22
C ARG A 34 -11.94 16.69 -6.71
N VAL A 35 -11.51 15.45 -7.03
CA VAL A 35 -10.17 15.20 -7.60
C VAL A 35 -10.01 15.89 -8.95
N VAL A 36 -11.01 15.77 -9.84
CA VAL A 36 -11.01 16.46 -11.15
C VAL A 36 -10.96 17.98 -10.98
N ASP A 37 -11.83 18.52 -10.14
CA ASP A 37 -11.92 19.98 -9.89
C ASP A 37 -10.61 20.52 -9.28
N HIS A 38 -10.00 19.77 -8.36
CA HIS A 38 -8.72 20.16 -7.75
C HIS A 38 -7.61 20.24 -8.80
N VAL A 39 -7.46 19.22 -9.67
CA VAL A 39 -6.46 19.23 -10.74
C VAL A 39 -6.72 20.35 -11.75
N ALA A 40 -7.99 20.59 -12.09
CA ALA A 40 -8.38 21.69 -12.98
C ALA A 40 -8.05 23.05 -12.38
N ALA A 41 -8.26 23.24 -11.07
CA ALA A 41 -7.90 24.48 -10.36
C ALA A 41 -6.39 24.76 -10.35
N LEU A 42 -5.55 23.69 -10.46
CA LEU A 42 -4.11 23.82 -10.64
C LEU A 42 -3.69 24.12 -12.11
N GLY A 43 -4.67 24.24 -13.02
CA GLY A 43 -4.43 24.50 -14.44
C GLY A 43 -4.02 23.25 -15.25
N ALA A 44 -4.25 22.07 -14.69
CA ALA A 44 -3.87 20.79 -15.28
C ALA A 44 -5.09 19.91 -15.59
N ARG A 45 -4.81 18.79 -16.28
CA ARG A 45 -5.78 17.71 -16.50
C ARG A 45 -5.18 16.38 -16.04
N ILE A 46 -6.00 15.46 -15.59
CA ILE A 46 -5.59 14.11 -15.27
C ILE A 46 -5.38 13.35 -16.57
N THR A 47 -4.16 12.86 -16.79
CA THR A 47 -3.78 12.12 -18.01
C THR A 47 -3.57 10.64 -17.75
N GLN A 48 -3.32 10.26 -16.49
CA GLN A 48 -3.09 8.88 -16.11
C GLN A 48 -3.62 8.62 -14.68
N VAL A 49 -4.13 7.43 -14.45
CA VAL A 49 -4.48 6.88 -13.15
C VAL A 49 -3.63 5.62 -12.94
N VAL A 50 -3.02 5.48 -11.78
CA VAL A 50 -2.28 4.28 -11.41
C VAL A 50 -2.78 3.74 -10.07
N LEU A 51 -2.72 2.42 -9.91
CA LEU A 51 -3.14 1.75 -8.69
C LEU A 51 -1.94 1.13 -8.00
N THR A 52 -1.88 1.30 -6.68
CA THR A 52 -0.89 0.58 -5.85
C THR A 52 -1.24 -0.89 -5.73
N HIS A 53 -2.54 -1.21 -5.65
CA HIS A 53 -3.07 -2.57 -5.62
C HIS A 53 -4.58 -2.59 -5.88
N GLY A 54 -5.19 -3.77 -5.91
CA GLY A 54 -6.57 -3.94 -6.36
C GLY A 54 -7.64 -3.95 -5.29
N HIS A 55 -7.38 -3.59 -4.02
CA HIS A 55 -8.45 -3.48 -3.03
C HIS A 55 -9.46 -2.40 -3.42
N HIS A 56 -10.73 -2.62 -3.06
CA HIS A 56 -11.86 -1.78 -3.48
C HIS A 56 -11.68 -0.31 -3.13
N ASP A 57 -11.21 -0.03 -1.93
CA ASP A 57 -11.01 1.31 -1.42
C ASP A 57 -9.83 2.07 -2.08
N HIS A 58 -9.04 1.41 -2.94
CA HIS A 58 -8.02 2.02 -3.79
C HIS A 58 -8.44 2.09 -5.26
N SER A 59 -9.11 1.05 -5.76
CA SER A 59 -9.28 0.79 -7.19
C SER A 59 -10.67 1.07 -7.76
N GLU A 60 -11.73 1.02 -6.95
CA GLU A 60 -13.13 1.09 -7.46
C GLU A 60 -13.45 2.40 -8.19
N GLY A 61 -12.84 3.51 -7.77
CA GLY A 61 -13.01 4.82 -8.40
C GLY A 61 -12.32 4.96 -9.76
N ALA A 62 -11.35 4.10 -10.10
CA ALA A 62 -10.54 4.25 -11.30
C ALA A 62 -11.35 4.23 -12.61
N PRO A 63 -12.34 3.32 -12.83
CA PRO A 63 -13.14 3.35 -14.04
C PRO A 63 -14.01 4.61 -14.18
N ARG A 64 -14.47 5.17 -13.06
CA ARG A 64 -15.24 6.43 -13.08
C ARG A 64 -14.34 7.60 -13.42
N LEU A 65 -13.19 7.71 -12.74
CA LEU A 65 -12.22 8.78 -12.98
C LEU A 65 -11.71 8.75 -14.43
N ALA A 66 -11.42 7.57 -14.96
CA ALA A 66 -11.05 7.38 -16.36
C ALA A 66 -12.14 7.88 -17.34
N ARG A 67 -13.41 7.56 -17.09
CA ARG A 67 -14.52 8.07 -17.91
C ARG A 67 -14.68 9.59 -17.84
N LEU A 68 -14.47 10.20 -16.67
CA LEU A 68 -14.59 11.65 -16.50
C LEU A 68 -13.47 12.43 -17.19
N THR A 69 -12.27 11.84 -17.27
CA THR A 69 -11.06 12.55 -17.70
C THR A 69 -10.50 12.11 -19.03
N GLY A 70 -10.87 10.91 -19.50
CA GLY A 70 -10.24 10.24 -20.64
C GLY A 70 -8.86 9.66 -20.31
N ALA A 71 -8.45 9.62 -19.02
CA ALA A 71 -7.16 9.09 -18.59
C ALA A 71 -7.09 7.56 -18.76
N GLY A 72 -5.92 7.07 -19.14
CA GLY A 72 -5.61 5.64 -19.07
C GLY A 72 -5.46 5.17 -17.61
N VAL A 73 -5.78 3.91 -17.33
CA VAL A 73 -5.56 3.28 -16.03
C VAL A 73 -4.48 2.24 -16.14
N ARG A 74 -3.48 2.26 -15.23
CA ARG A 74 -2.43 1.24 -15.16
C ARG A 74 -2.39 0.60 -13.77
N ALA A 75 -2.24 -0.71 -13.76
CA ALA A 75 -2.15 -1.52 -12.54
C ALA A 75 -1.45 -2.85 -12.85
N VAL A 76 -1.05 -3.59 -11.83
CA VAL A 76 -0.53 -4.95 -12.02
C VAL A 76 -1.71 -5.92 -12.22
N GLY A 77 -1.78 -6.57 -13.39
CA GLY A 77 -2.62 -7.75 -13.64
C GLY A 77 -4.14 -7.57 -13.56
N ARG A 78 -4.69 -6.39 -13.44
CA ARG A 78 -6.13 -6.14 -13.20
C ARG A 78 -6.95 -5.88 -14.48
N GLY A 79 -6.44 -6.29 -15.65
CA GLY A 79 -7.10 -6.03 -16.93
C GLY A 79 -6.99 -4.59 -17.41
N HIS A 80 -6.13 -3.81 -16.78
CA HIS A 80 -5.65 -2.50 -17.20
C HIS A 80 -4.33 -2.64 -17.95
N ASP A 81 -3.75 -1.54 -18.43
CA ASP A 81 -2.39 -1.54 -18.92
C ASP A 81 -1.43 -1.93 -17.78
N ASP A 82 -0.59 -2.93 -18.01
CA ASP A 82 0.25 -3.48 -16.96
C ASP A 82 1.31 -2.50 -16.47
N LEU A 83 1.64 -2.64 -15.17
CA LEU A 83 2.80 -2.05 -14.53
C LEU A 83 3.81 -3.15 -14.24
N ALA A 84 5.07 -2.86 -14.52
CA ALA A 84 6.19 -3.74 -14.18
C ALA A 84 7.17 -3.04 -13.24
N ASP A 85 7.88 -3.84 -12.43
CA ASP A 85 8.96 -3.34 -11.58
C ASP A 85 10.02 -2.59 -12.38
N GLY A 86 10.35 -1.39 -11.94
CA GLY A 86 11.31 -0.52 -12.62
C GLY A 86 10.74 0.37 -13.73
N ASP A 87 9.46 0.20 -14.11
CA ASP A 87 8.79 1.13 -15.02
C ASP A 87 8.92 2.56 -14.52
N VAL A 88 9.07 3.50 -15.47
CA VAL A 88 9.10 4.93 -15.19
C VAL A 88 7.92 5.59 -15.89
N LEU A 89 7.08 6.25 -15.09
CA LEU A 89 5.90 6.97 -15.55
C LEU A 89 6.19 8.47 -15.52
N ASP A 90 5.73 9.19 -16.54
CA ASP A 90 5.72 10.65 -16.51
C ASP A 90 4.46 11.14 -15.79
N ALA A 91 4.66 11.75 -14.64
CA ALA A 91 3.61 12.38 -13.83
C ALA A 91 3.63 13.90 -14.02
N GLY A 92 3.36 14.35 -15.25
CA GLY A 92 3.32 15.77 -15.56
C GLY A 92 4.66 16.47 -15.38
N GLY A 93 5.74 15.87 -15.89
CA GLY A 93 7.10 16.39 -15.82
C GLY A 93 7.88 15.94 -14.59
N VAL A 94 7.32 15.03 -13.80
CA VAL A 94 8.01 14.36 -12.69
C VAL A 94 8.04 12.85 -12.96
N GLU A 95 9.18 12.21 -12.74
CA GLU A 95 9.31 10.76 -12.88
C GLU A 95 8.80 10.03 -11.64
N LEU A 96 7.88 9.08 -11.86
CA LEU A 96 7.36 8.16 -10.87
C LEU A 96 7.81 6.74 -11.22
N ARG A 97 8.69 6.15 -10.42
CA ARG A 97 9.24 4.82 -10.68
C ARG A 97 8.46 3.75 -9.91
N VAL A 98 8.05 2.72 -10.62
CA VAL A 98 7.38 1.54 -10.04
C VAL A 98 8.39 0.69 -9.28
N VAL A 99 8.03 0.33 -8.06
CA VAL A 99 8.76 -0.58 -7.18
C VAL A 99 7.81 -1.70 -6.78
N ALA A 100 8.04 -2.91 -7.24
CA ALA A 100 7.21 -4.05 -6.81
C ALA A 100 7.34 -4.27 -5.30
N THR A 101 6.22 -4.26 -4.59
CA THR A 101 6.14 -4.47 -3.14
C THR A 101 5.02 -5.47 -2.79
N PRO A 102 5.04 -6.69 -3.37
CA PRO A 102 4.01 -7.69 -3.09
C PRO A 102 4.02 -8.12 -1.62
N GLY A 103 2.88 -8.65 -1.17
CA GLY A 103 2.75 -9.27 0.14
C GLY A 103 1.57 -8.80 0.96
N HIS A 104 1.18 -7.52 0.94
CA HIS A 104 -0.16 -7.11 1.39
C HIS A 104 -1.22 -7.72 0.46
N THR A 105 -1.04 -7.54 -0.83
CA THR A 105 -1.65 -8.29 -1.92
C THR A 105 -0.56 -8.74 -2.90
N SER A 106 -0.86 -9.71 -3.74
CA SER A 106 0.08 -10.22 -4.76
C SER A 106 0.44 -9.19 -5.83
N ASP A 107 -0.47 -8.23 -6.10
CA ASP A 107 -0.35 -7.18 -7.11
C ASP A 107 0.18 -5.84 -6.54
N SER A 108 0.59 -5.79 -5.26
CA SER A 108 1.04 -4.56 -4.63
C SER A 108 2.31 -3.98 -5.26
N VAL A 109 2.26 -2.69 -5.54
CA VAL A 109 3.42 -1.86 -5.93
C VAL A 109 3.48 -0.58 -5.12
N SER A 110 4.68 -0.05 -4.98
CA SER A 110 4.94 1.30 -4.49
C SER A 110 5.44 2.18 -5.63
N PHE A 111 5.37 3.50 -5.48
CA PHE A 111 5.87 4.44 -6.48
C PHE A 111 6.90 5.36 -5.84
N ALA A 112 8.15 5.30 -6.34
CA ALA A 112 9.21 6.18 -5.87
C ALA A 112 9.19 7.50 -6.66
N LEU A 113 9.10 8.60 -5.93
CA LEU A 113 9.14 9.97 -6.40
C LEU A 113 10.48 10.59 -6.02
N ALA A 114 11.45 10.46 -6.91
CA ALA A 114 12.83 10.87 -6.63
C ALA A 114 12.97 12.38 -6.39
N ALA A 115 12.15 13.20 -7.06
CA ALA A 115 12.17 14.66 -6.91
C ALA A 115 11.87 15.14 -5.48
N ASP A 116 11.04 14.39 -4.74
CA ASP A 116 10.62 14.72 -3.38
C ASP A 116 11.22 13.76 -2.32
N HIS A 117 12.11 12.85 -2.72
CA HIS A 117 12.62 11.78 -1.86
C HIS A 117 11.50 11.02 -1.14
N ALA A 118 10.39 10.78 -1.82
CA ALA A 118 9.18 10.18 -1.25
C ALA A 118 8.86 8.83 -1.90
N LEU A 119 8.18 7.97 -1.15
CA LEU A 119 7.65 6.70 -1.62
C LEU A 119 6.14 6.64 -1.33
N LEU A 120 5.33 6.48 -2.38
CA LEU A 120 3.92 6.18 -2.25
C LEU A 120 3.81 4.66 -2.05
N THR A 121 3.39 4.22 -0.88
CA THR A 121 3.48 2.81 -0.47
C THR A 121 2.18 2.03 -0.59
N GLY A 122 1.07 2.70 -0.96
CA GLY A 122 -0.24 2.06 -0.79
C GLY A 122 -0.37 1.49 0.61
N ASP A 123 -0.73 0.23 0.69
CA ASP A 123 -0.90 -0.48 1.96
C ASP A 123 0.30 -1.33 2.38
N THR A 124 1.43 -1.20 1.72
CA THR A 124 2.65 -1.89 2.18
C THR A 124 3.15 -1.30 3.50
N VAL A 125 3.16 0.03 3.63
CA VAL A 125 3.49 0.76 4.88
C VAL A 125 2.47 1.87 5.07
N LEU A 126 1.76 1.85 6.20
CA LEU A 126 0.70 2.81 6.55
C LEU A 126 1.25 3.97 7.39
N GLY A 127 0.53 5.09 7.39
CA GLY A 127 0.82 6.25 8.24
C GLY A 127 0.45 6.04 9.71
N ARG A 128 -0.36 5.02 10.00
CA ARG A 128 -0.79 4.65 11.36
C ARG A 128 -1.08 3.15 11.43
N GLY A 129 -0.71 2.52 12.54
CA GLY A 129 -0.90 1.08 12.73
C GLY A 129 0.04 0.27 11.85
N THR A 130 -0.35 -0.96 11.56
CA THR A 130 0.39 -1.85 10.66
C THR A 130 -0.57 -2.54 9.72
N THR A 131 -0.13 -2.79 8.50
CA THR A 131 -0.94 -3.41 7.46
C THR A 131 -1.34 -4.85 7.81
N VAL A 132 -2.43 -5.32 7.25
CA VAL A 132 -2.85 -6.72 7.31
C VAL A 132 -2.23 -7.47 6.13
N VAL A 133 -1.63 -8.61 6.39
CA VAL A 133 -1.20 -9.56 5.34
C VAL A 133 -2.26 -10.66 5.31
N ALA A 134 -3.18 -10.59 4.35
CA ALA A 134 -4.38 -11.42 4.32
C ALA A 134 -4.20 -12.63 3.40
N HIS A 135 -3.81 -13.78 4.00
CA HIS A 135 -3.74 -15.05 3.26
C HIS A 135 -5.14 -15.43 2.69
N PRO A 136 -5.25 -15.96 1.43
CA PRO A 136 -4.16 -16.49 0.60
C PRO A 136 -3.53 -15.48 -0.40
N ASP A 137 -4.14 -14.33 -0.68
CA ASP A 137 -3.57 -13.37 -1.62
C ASP A 137 -2.34 -12.65 -1.02
N GLY A 138 -2.44 -12.25 0.26
CA GLY A 138 -1.30 -11.71 1.00
C GLY A 138 -0.37 -12.84 1.48
N GLU A 139 0.94 -12.66 1.26
CA GLU A 139 2.00 -13.61 1.63
C GLU A 139 3.06 -12.94 2.51
N LEU A 140 3.35 -13.56 3.67
CA LEU A 140 4.30 -12.96 4.62
C LEU A 140 5.74 -12.93 4.08
N GLU A 141 6.20 -13.96 3.37
CA GLU A 141 7.54 -13.98 2.79
C GLU A 141 7.76 -12.85 1.80
N ALA A 142 6.82 -12.70 0.86
CA ALA A 142 6.83 -11.61 -0.12
C ALA A 142 6.78 -10.24 0.57
N TYR A 143 5.96 -10.11 1.61
CA TYR A 143 5.83 -8.88 2.39
C TYR A 143 7.14 -8.50 3.12
N LEU A 144 7.82 -9.47 3.75
CA LEU A 144 9.12 -9.25 4.39
C LEU A 144 10.17 -8.83 3.37
N GLY A 145 10.20 -9.49 2.21
CA GLY A 145 11.07 -9.09 1.09
C GLY A 145 10.80 -7.66 0.61
N SER A 146 9.53 -7.23 0.57
CA SER A 146 9.14 -5.87 0.22
C SER A 146 9.60 -4.84 1.26
N LEU A 147 9.53 -5.16 2.56
CA LEU A 147 10.08 -4.29 3.60
C LEU A 147 11.61 -4.15 3.50
N GLU A 148 12.34 -5.23 3.20
CA GLU A 148 13.79 -5.16 2.97
C GLU A 148 14.13 -4.30 1.74
N ARG A 149 13.33 -4.40 0.68
CA ARG A 149 13.49 -3.57 -0.51
C ARG A 149 13.28 -2.08 -0.21
N ILE A 150 12.25 -1.74 0.56
CA ILE A 150 12.01 -0.35 1.00
C ILE A 150 13.13 0.11 1.94
N ALA A 151 13.60 -0.75 2.86
CA ALA A 151 14.71 -0.45 3.75
C ALA A 151 16.00 -0.08 2.98
N ALA A 152 16.27 -0.76 1.87
CA ALA A 152 17.42 -0.41 1.02
C ALA A 152 17.29 0.99 0.38
N LEU A 153 16.06 1.39 0.01
CA LEU A 153 15.80 2.73 -0.54
C LEU A 153 15.94 3.83 0.53
N THR A 154 15.46 3.57 1.75
CA THR A 154 15.53 4.52 2.86
C THR A 154 16.95 4.63 3.43
N GLY A 155 17.65 3.51 3.61
CA GLY A 155 19.04 3.47 4.11
C GLY A 155 20.04 4.17 3.20
N GLY A 156 19.77 4.20 1.90
CA GLY A 156 20.56 4.95 0.91
C GLY A 156 20.22 6.45 0.80
N GLY A 157 19.21 6.94 1.54
CA GLY A 157 18.75 8.31 1.47
C GLY A 157 17.97 8.68 0.20
N ALA A 158 17.70 7.72 -0.67
CA ALA A 158 16.89 7.93 -1.87
C ALA A 158 15.42 8.23 -1.52
N VAL A 159 14.94 7.66 -0.41
CA VAL A 159 13.60 7.87 0.16
C VAL A 159 13.75 8.32 1.60
N THR A 160 13.18 9.46 1.94
CA THR A 160 13.18 10.02 3.30
C THR A 160 11.78 10.09 3.92
N SER A 161 10.73 10.08 3.08
CA SER A 161 9.34 10.17 3.53
C SER A 161 8.45 9.13 2.84
N ILE A 162 7.34 8.77 3.52
CA ILE A 162 6.32 7.86 2.99
C ILE A 162 5.00 8.61 2.83
N LEU A 163 4.37 8.39 1.68
CA LEU A 163 3.02 8.81 1.32
C LEU A 163 2.13 7.55 1.27
N PRO A 164 1.47 7.20 2.38
CA PRO A 164 0.79 5.92 2.50
C PRO A 164 -0.60 5.92 1.87
N GLY A 165 -1.18 4.73 1.65
CA GLY A 165 -2.58 4.58 1.27
C GLY A 165 -3.54 5.01 2.38
N HIS A 166 -3.18 4.81 3.66
CA HIS A 166 -3.99 5.22 4.81
C HIS A 166 -3.18 5.94 5.87
N GLY A 167 -3.82 6.91 6.55
CA GLY A 167 -3.23 7.68 7.63
C GLY A 167 -2.38 8.86 7.16
N PRO A 168 -1.67 9.53 8.07
CA PRO A 168 -0.85 10.70 7.75
C PRO A 168 0.43 10.32 6.99
N THR A 169 1.02 11.30 6.31
CA THR A 169 2.37 11.18 5.76
C THR A 169 3.39 10.87 6.86
N VAL A 170 4.41 10.10 6.52
CA VAL A 170 5.48 9.71 7.44
C VAL A 170 6.76 10.45 7.06
N PRO A 171 7.24 11.38 7.90
CA PRO A 171 8.41 12.19 7.56
C PRO A 171 9.76 11.47 7.76
N ASP A 172 9.77 10.35 8.47
CA ASP A 172 10.96 9.51 8.68
C ASP A 172 10.65 8.08 8.18
N ALA A 173 10.92 7.88 6.90
CA ALA A 173 10.69 6.60 6.24
C ALA A 173 11.52 5.46 6.84
N SER A 174 12.78 5.73 7.20
CA SER A 174 13.70 4.73 7.75
C SER A 174 13.20 4.22 9.10
N ALA A 175 12.87 5.12 10.02
CA ALA A 175 12.34 4.74 11.33
C ALA A 175 11.02 3.95 11.22
N MET A 176 10.13 4.33 10.29
CA MET A 176 8.87 3.62 10.09
C MET A 176 9.10 2.20 9.54
N VAL A 177 9.98 2.04 8.56
CA VAL A 177 10.29 0.72 7.99
C VAL A 177 10.94 -0.18 9.03
N ASP A 178 11.86 0.34 9.85
CA ASP A 178 12.47 -0.41 10.96
C ASP A 178 11.43 -0.81 12.00
N PHE A 179 10.49 0.08 12.34
CA PHE A 179 9.35 -0.26 13.20
C PHE A 179 8.55 -1.44 12.64
N TYR A 180 8.23 -1.42 11.34
CA TYR A 180 7.51 -2.52 10.70
C TYR A 180 8.28 -3.84 10.74
N ARG A 181 9.58 -3.82 10.48
CA ARG A 181 10.46 -5.01 10.51
C ARG A 181 10.50 -5.62 11.92
N VAL A 182 10.72 -4.80 12.94
CA VAL A 182 10.71 -5.24 14.34
C VAL A 182 9.34 -5.81 14.72
N HIS A 183 8.27 -5.08 14.44
CA HIS A 183 6.91 -5.53 14.74
C HIS A 183 6.58 -6.88 14.07
N ARG A 184 7.00 -7.09 12.81
CA ARG A 184 6.77 -8.38 12.12
C ARG A 184 7.57 -9.52 12.74
N ALA A 185 8.82 -9.28 13.12
CA ALA A 185 9.65 -10.27 13.81
C ALA A 185 9.04 -10.65 15.15
N GLU A 186 8.66 -9.68 15.98
CA GLU A 186 8.03 -9.89 17.29
C GLU A 186 6.71 -10.69 17.17
N ARG A 187 5.87 -10.34 16.21
CA ARG A 187 4.60 -11.08 15.97
C ARG A 187 4.87 -12.52 15.55
N LEU A 188 5.84 -12.74 14.69
CA LEU A 188 6.21 -14.10 14.26
C LEU A 188 6.74 -14.94 15.42
N ASP A 189 7.54 -14.35 16.31
CA ASP A 189 8.04 -15.02 17.52
C ASP A 189 6.91 -15.35 18.51
N GLN A 190 5.94 -14.45 18.68
CA GLN A 190 4.75 -14.72 19.49
C GLN A 190 3.92 -15.87 18.93
N VAL A 191 3.76 -15.96 17.60
CA VAL A 191 3.07 -17.10 16.97
C VAL A 191 3.85 -18.40 17.20
N ARG A 192 5.18 -18.39 17.03
CA ARG A 192 6.04 -19.56 17.33
C ARG A 192 5.88 -20.04 18.77
N ALA A 193 5.91 -19.10 19.72
CA ALA A 193 5.73 -19.41 21.13
C ALA A 193 4.34 -20.00 21.40
N ALA A 194 3.28 -19.41 20.86
CA ALA A 194 1.92 -19.92 21.00
C ALA A 194 1.77 -21.37 20.47
N LEU A 195 2.40 -21.68 19.33
CA LEU A 195 2.42 -23.03 18.76
C LEU A 195 3.20 -24.00 19.66
N ALA A 196 4.36 -23.60 20.17
CA ALA A 196 5.15 -24.42 21.09
C ALA A 196 4.40 -24.73 22.38
N ASP A 197 3.56 -23.79 22.85
CA ASP A 197 2.67 -23.95 24.00
C ASP A 197 1.35 -24.70 23.67
N GLY A 198 1.28 -25.33 22.50
CA GLY A 198 0.18 -26.20 22.09
C GLY A 198 -1.06 -25.46 21.54
N ALA A 199 -0.92 -24.24 21.01
CA ALA A 199 -2.00 -23.65 20.21
C ALA A 199 -2.20 -24.45 18.93
N ASP A 200 -3.45 -24.86 18.66
CA ASP A 200 -3.80 -25.61 17.44
C ASP A 200 -4.62 -24.72 16.51
N GLY A 201 -3.95 -24.28 15.43
CA GLY A 201 -4.54 -23.46 14.38
C GLY A 201 -4.66 -21.97 14.70
N ALA A 202 -5.17 -21.23 13.71
CA ALA A 202 -5.18 -19.76 13.72
C ALA A 202 -6.00 -19.15 14.87
N ASP A 203 -7.14 -19.75 15.18
CA ASP A 203 -8.05 -19.21 16.20
C ASP A 203 -7.42 -19.30 17.60
N ALA A 204 -6.79 -20.45 17.94
CA ALA A 204 -6.09 -20.62 19.20
C ALA A 204 -4.85 -19.70 19.33
N VAL A 205 -4.16 -19.43 18.21
CA VAL A 205 -3.06 -18.45 18.17
C VAL A 205 -3.58 -17.04 18.40
N VAL A 206 -4.69 -16.64 17.74
CA VAL A 206 -5.30 -15.31 17.92
C VAL A 206 -5.71 -15.11 19.38
N GLU A 207 -6.37 -16.08 20.01
CA GLU A 207 -6.78 -15.99 21.41
C GLU A 207 -5.62 -15.74 22.38
N ARG A 208 -4.41 -16.25 22.08
CA ARG A 208 -3.22 -16.07 22.91
C ARG A 208 -2.46 -14.80 22.60
N VAL A 209 -2.20 -14.54 21.30
CA VAL A 209 -1.32 -13.45 20.85
C VAL A 209 -2.05 -12.10 20.85
N TYR A 210 -3.37 -12.11 20.71
CA TYR A 210 -4.20 -10.90 20.63
C TYR A 210 -5.19 -10.79 21.79
N ALA A 211 -4.91 -11.43 22.94
CA ALA A 211 -5.77 -11.43 24.12
C ALA A 211 -6.08 -10.01 24.63
N ASP A 212 -5.10 -9.13 24.56
CA ASP A 212 -5.20 -7.73 25.02
C ASP A 212 -5.70 -6.75 23.96
N VAL A 213 -6.08 -7.26 22.77
CA VAL A 213 -6.54 -6.44 21.63
C VAL A 213 -8.06 -6.55 21.53
N ASP A 214 -8.74 -5.45 21.17
CA ASP A 214 -10.18 -5.43 20.99
C ASP A 214 -10.63 -6.53 20.00
N ARG A 215 -11.66 -7.27 20.39
CA ARG A 215 -12.16 -8.40 19.59
C ARG A 215 -12.67 -8.03 18.21
N SER A 216 -13.03 -6.76 17.99
CA SER A 216 -13.43 -6.27 16.65
C SER A 216 -12.33 -6.38 15.60
N VAL A 217 -11.05 -6.38 16.01
CA VAL A 217 -9.91 -6.54 15.09
C VAL A 217 -9.45 -8.00 14.94
N TRP A 218 -10.01 -8.95 15.70
CA TRP A 218 -9.62 -10.37 15.62
C TRP A 218 -9.82 -11.01 14.25
N PRO A 219 -10.86 -10.66 13.45
CA PRO A 219 -10.95 -11.17 12.08
C PRO A 219 -9.74 -10.80 11.21
N ALA A 220 -9.27 -9.56 11.30
CA ALA A 220 -8.08 -9.10 10.58
C ALA A 220 -6.79 -9.75 11.14
N ALA A 221 -6.69 -9.87 12.47
CA ALA A 221 -5.59 -10.58 13.13
C ALA A 221 -5.53 -12.05 12.67
N ARG A 222 -6.67 -12.71 12.54
CA ARG A 222 -6.76 -14.10 12.08
C ARG A 222 -6.21 -14.26 10.65
N MET A 223 -6.52 -13.34 9.74
CA MET A 223 -5.96 -13.36 8.39
C MET A 223 -4.44 -13.26 8.41
N SER A 224 -3.90 -12.34 9.22
CA SER A 224 -2.45 -12.19 9.39
C SER A 224 -1.81 -13.43 10.04
N VAL A 225 -2.47 -14.05 11.03
CA VAL A 225 -1.99 -15.30 11.63
C VAL A 225 -1.97 -16.44 10.62
N LEU A 226 -2.95 -16.54 9.74
CA LEU A 226 -2.95 -17.54 8.66
C LEU A 226 -1.73 -17.37 7.74
N ALA A 227 -1.39 -16.13 7.36
CA ALA A 227 -0.18 -15.84 6.57
C ALA A 227 1.11 -16.24 7.33
N GLN A 228 1.16 -15.98 8.65
CA GLN A 228 2.30 -16.36 9.49
C GLN A 228 2.42 -17.87 9.62
N LEU A 229 1.31 -18.59 9.78
CA LEU A 229 1.30 -20.05 9.83
C LEU A 229 1.75 -20.67 8.49
N ALA A 230 1.26 -20.14 7.37
CA ALA A 230 1.70 -20.57 6.04
C ALA A 230 3.20 -20.37 5.86
N TYR A 231 3.73 -19.21 6.24
CA TYR A 231 5.16 -18.90 6.21
C TYR A 231 5.98 -19.88 7.06
N LEU A 232 5.55 -20.16 8.30
CA LEU A 232 6.25 -21.09 9.20
C LEU A 232 6.22 -22.54 8.72
N GLN A 233 5.26 -22.91 7.88
CA GLN A 233 5.13 -24.24 7.28
C GLN A 233 5.83 -24.37 5.93
N GLY A 234 6.44 -23.29 5.42
CA GLY A 234 7.07 -23.25 4.09
C GLY A 234 6.07 -23.39 2.94
N ARG A 235 4.90 -22.82 3.08
CA ARG A 235 3.79 -22.89 2.11
C ARG A 235 3.43 -21.52 1.55
#